data_8ab02c0ca0174487c4c538410b3cde6a
#
_entry.id   8ab02c0ca0174487c4c538410b3cde6a
#
_cell.length_a   1.000
_cell.length_b   1.000
_cell.length_c   1.000
_cell.angle_alpha   90.00
_cell.angle_beta   90.00
_cell.angle_gamma   90.00
#
_symmetry.space_group_name_H-M   'P 1'
#
loop_
_entity.id
_entity.type
_entity.pdbx_description
1 polymer ?
#
loop_
_entity_poly.entity_id
_entity_poly.type
_entity_poly.pdbx_seq_one_letter_code
_entity_poly.pdbx_strand_id
1 'polypeptide(L)'
;SQSRALEEALRKRGIQYRVFGGTSFYQRKEIKDMVAYMRLLINQNDEEALLRTINYPARGIGQTTISKLLVAADQHQISLFSLVENIAMYAPTIGINAGTTTKLNNYALMIKRFQVMLKSHDVYEVTMEMAKTTQLLNALKEDSTPEGVSRLENVQELLNSIQGYVEEQQQLEDGDASLSGFLENIALATDADNEEEDDNKVNLMTVHLAKGLEFPI
;
A
#
# COMPACT_ATOMS: atom_id res chain seq x y z
N SER A 1 10.20 -13.07 4.91
CA SER A 1 9.51 -14.37 4.97
C SER A 1 9.91 -15.21 3.76
N GLN A 2 10.17 -16.53 3.96
CA GLN A 2 10.65 -17.43 2.88
C GLN A 2 9.64 -17.56 1.73
N SER A 3 8.33 -17.39 1.98
CA SER A 3 7.29 -17.49 0.96
C SER A 3 7.48 -16.50 -0.19
N ARG A 4 7.86 -15.25 0.11
CA ARG A 4 7.98 -14.21 -0.91
C ARG A 4 9.08 -14.49 -1.93
N ALA A 5 10.27 -14.92 -1.48
CA ALA A 5 11.35 -15.23 -2.43
C ALA A 5 10.91 -16.31 -3.43
N LEU A 6 10.09 -17.29 -2.97
CA LEU A 6 9.48 -18.29 -3.84
C LEU A 6 8.41 -17.69 -4.74
N GLU A 7 7.52 -16.85 -4.20
CA GLU A 7 6.47 -16.16 -4.97
C GLU A 7 7.09 -15.30 -6.08
N GLU A 8 8.11 -14.50 -5.76
CA GLU A 8 8.84 -13.70 -6.76
C GLU A 8 9.56 -14.55 -7.81
N ALA A 9 10.22 -15.64 -7.39
CA ALA A 9 10.93 -16.51 -8.32
C ALA A 9 9.98 -17.23 -9.29
N LEU A 10 8.81 -17.66 -8.82
CA LEU A 10 7.77 -18.26 -9.66
C LEU A 10 7.20 -17.24 -10.64
N ARG A 11 6.89 -16.05 -10.15
CA ARG A 11 6.38 -14.95 -10.96
C ARG A 11 7.35 -14.52 -12.07
N LYS A 12 8.65 -14.31 -11.75
CA LYS A 12 9.69 -13.99 -12.75
C LYS A 12 9.80 -15.03 -13.86
N ARG A 13 9.38 -16.26 -13.60
CA ARG A 13 9.38 -17.37 -14.56
C ARG A 13 8.02 -17.59 -15.24
N GLY A 14 7.01 -16.75 -14.95
CA GLY A 14 5.65 -16.91 -15.47
C GLY A 14 4.95 -18.16 -14.95
N ILE A 15 5.39 -18.72 -13.81
CA ILE A 15 4.80 -19.92 -13.22
C ILE A 15 3.69 -19.47 -12.26
N GLN A 16 2.46 -19.88 -12.55
CA GLN A 16 1.31 -19.63 -11.69
C GLN A 16 1.45 -20.40 -10.37
N TYR A 17 1.09 -19.77 -9.26
CA TYR A 17 1.15 -20.38 -7.94
C TYR A 17 -0.06 -19.99 -7.08
N ARG A 18 -0.30 -20.76 -6.01
CA ARG A 18 -1.30 -20.49 -4.98
C ARG A 18 -0.67 -20.65 -3.60
N VAL A 19 -0.94 -19.71 -2.69
CA VAL A 19 -0.50 -19.77 -1.29
C VAL A 19 -1.62 -20.38 -0.44
N PHE A 20 -1.37 -21.55 0.14
CA PHE A 20 -2.30 -22.24 1.02
C PHE A 20 -2.10 -21.86 2.48
N GLY A 21 -3.21 -21.53 3.17
CA GLY A 21 -3.24 -21.28 4.61
C GLY A 21 -2.47 -20.04 5.07
N GLY A 22 -2.03 -19.19 4.15
CA GLY A 22 -1.41 -17.90 4.40
C GLY A 22 -2.04 -16.80 3.56
N THR A 23 -1.83 -15.56 3.96
CA THR A 23 -2.19 -14.42 3.13
C THR A 23 -1.04 -14.16 2.16
N SER A 24 -1.34 -14.07 0.85
CA SER A 24 -0.39 -13.64 -0.17
C SER A 24 0.32 -12.36 0.27
N PHE A 25 1.57 -12.18 -0.13
CA PHE A 25 2.40 -11.08 0.32
C PHE A 25 1.70 -9.72 0.15
N TYR A 26 1.13 -9.47 -1.04
CA TYR A 26 0.45 -8.20 -1.34
C TYR A 26 -0.93 -8.07 -0.67
N GLN A 27 -1.49 -9.15 -0.11
CA GLN A 27 -2.74 -9.13 0.65
C GLN A 27 -2.52 -8.84 2.15
N ARG A 28 -1.28 -8.84 2.64
CA ARG A 28 -0.97 -8.53 4.04
C ARG A 28 -1.31 -7.09 4.36
N LYS A 29 -1.82 -6.85 5.57
CA LYS A 29 -2.35 -5.55 5.99
C LYS A 29 -1.32 -4.42 5.80
N GLU A 30 -0.11 -4.60 6.32
CA GLU A 30 0.97 -3.62 6.29
C GLU A 30 1.43 -3.30 4.86
N ILE A 31 1.37 -4.28 3.97
CA ILE A 31 1.68 -4.11 2.54
C ILE A 31 0.57 -3.33 1.86
N LYS A 32 -0.71 -3.68 2.12
CA LYS A 32 -1.85 -2.90 1.62
C LYS A 32 -1.83 -1.45 2.11
N ASP A 33 -1.37 -1.21 3.34
CA ASP A 33 -1.24 0.13 3.88
C ASP A 33 -0.19 0.95 3.11
N MET A 34 0.95 0.36 2.78
CA MET A 34 1.99 0.98 1.94
C MET A 34 1.50 1.22 0.51
N VAL A 35 0.89 0.21 -0.10
CA VAL A 35 0.35 0.28 -1.48
C VAL A 35 -0.77 1.33 -1.57
N ALA A 36 -1.60 1.48 -0.53
CA ALA A 36 -2.63 2.52 -0.51
C ALA A 36 -2.04 3.94 -0.56
N TYR A 37 -0.95 4.20 0.16
CA TYR A 37 -0.24 5.48 0.00
C TYR A 37 0.27 5.67 -1.44
N MET A 38 0.87 4.65 -2.03
CA MET A 38 1.37 4.72 -3.41
C MET A 38 0.25 4.98 -4.41
N ARG A 39 -0.89 4.27 -4.29
CA ARG A 39 -2.08 4.46 -5.14
C ARG A 39 -2.60 5.89 -5.05
N LEU A 40 -2.67 6.45 -3.84
CA LEU A 40 -3.15 7.81 -3.61
C LEU A 40 -2.24 8.87 -4.25
N LEU A 41 -0.93 8.61 -4.35
CA LEU A 41 0.00 9.51 -5.03
C LEU A 41 -0.27 9.58 -6.54
N ILE A 42 -0.70 8.50 -7.15
CA ILE A 42 -1.04 8.43 -8.58
C ILE A 42 -2.48 8.92 -8.83
N ASN A 43 -3.44 8.47 -8.00
CA ASN A 43 -4.84 8.81 -8.14
C ASN A 43 -5.43 9.34 -6.82
N GLN A 44 -5.57 10.64 -6.71
CA GLN A 44 -6.17 11.30 -5.54
C GLN A 44 -7.67 11.03 -5.38
N ASN A 45 -8.34 10.55 -6.42
CA ASN A 45 -9.75 10.15 -6.35
C ASN A 45 -9.92 8.70 -5.85
N ASP A 46 -8.85 8.02 -5.50
CA ASP A 46 -8.91 6.71 -4.86
C ASP A 46 -9.35 6.84 -3.40
N GLU A 47 -10.67 6.83 -3.21
CA GLU A 47 -11.28 7.01 -1.89
C GLU A 47 -10.90 5.88 -0.92
N GLU A 48 -10.82 4.63 -1.40
CA GLU A 48 -10.38 3.50 -0.57
C GLU A 48 -8.96 3.72 -0.03
N ALA A 49 -8.04 4.12 -0.89
CA ALA A 49 -6.66 4.41 -0.52
C ALA A 49 -6.58 5.60 0.45
N LEU A 50 -7.39 6.65 0.24
CA LEU A 50 -7.46 7.80 1.14
C LEU A 50 -7.97 7.39 2.51
N LEU A 51 -9.09 6.69 2.59
CA LEU A 51 -9.69 6.24 3.85
C LEU A 51 -8.75 5.30 4.63
N ARG A 52 -7.98 4.50 3.91
CA ARG A 52 -6.99 3.61 4.52
C ARG A 52 -5.80 4.37 5.12
N THR A 53 -5.39 5.48 4.52
CA THR A 53 -4.15 6.20 4.88
C THR A 53 -4.37 7.44 5.75
N ILE A 54 -5.55 8.07 5.71
CA ILE A 54 -5.81 9.36 6.35
C ILE A 54 -5.53 9.37 7.86
N ASN A 55 -5.78 8.27 8.55
CA ASN A 55 -5.49 8.10 9.98
C ASN A 55 -4.55 6.92 10.29
N TYR A 56 -3.78 6.47 9.32
CA TYR A 56 -2.76 5.44 9.54
C TYR A 56 -1.41 5.87 8.95
N PRO A 57 -0.33 5.91 9.77
CA PRO A 57 -0.30 5.83 11.25
C PRO A 57 -1.21 6.86 11.93
N ALA A 58 -1.53 6.62 13.20
CA ALA A 58 -2.54 7.41 13.91
C ALA A 58 -2.23 8.92 13.93
N ARG A 59 -3.15 9.73 13.38
CA ARG A 59 -3.06 11.21 13.35
C ARG A 59 -4.12 11.88 14.22
N GLY A 60 -4.93 11.08 14.92
CA GLY A 60 -6.05 11.58 15.70
C GLY A 60 -7.19 12.14 14.81
N ILE A 61 -7.39 11.55 13.64
CA ILE A 61 -8.53 11.77 12.75
C ILE A 61 -9.48 10.58 12.97
N GLY A 62 -10.46 10.77 13.84
CA GLY A 62 -11.36 9.69 14.24
C GLY A 62 -12.48 9.42 13.23
N GLN A 63 -13.17 8.30 13.41
CA GLN A 63 -14.25 7.83 12.53
C GLN A 63 -15.38 8.86 12.37
N THR A 64 -15.73 9.59 13.44
CA THR A 64 -16.74 10.67 13.37
C THR A 64 -16.33 11.77 12.39
N THR A 65 -15.03 12.14 12.36
CA THR A 65 -14.52 13.11 11.39
C THR A 65 -14.61 12.56 9.97
N ILE A 66 -14.20 11.31 9.77
CA ILE A 66 -14.24 10.64 8.47
C ILE A 66 -15.69 10.61 7.95
N SER A 67 -16.65 10.23 8.79
CA SER A 67 -18.07 10.22 8.40
C SER A 67 -18.58 11.61 7.98
N LYS A 68 -18.17 12.67 8.68
CA LYS A 68 -18.52 14.05 8.30
C LYS A 68 -17.91 14.45 6.95
N LEU A 69 -16.65 14.05 6.70
CA LEU A 69 -15.98 14.34 5.42
C LEU A 69 -16.68 13.64 4.26
N LEU A 70 -17.05 12.35 4.42
CA LEU A 70 -17.76 11.59 3.40
C LEU A 70 -19.11 12.22 3.03
N VAL A 71 -19.92 12.56 4.05
CA VAL A 71 -21.21 13.24 3.84
C VAL A 71 -21.04 14.57 3.12
N ALA A 72 -20.06 15.37 3.53
CA ALA A 72 -19.80 16.66 2.92
C ALA A 72 -19.27 16.53 1.48
N ALA A 73 -18.41 15.58 1.18
CA ALA A 73 -17.90 15.30 -0.15
C ALA A 73 -19.07 14.96 -1.11
N ASP A 74 -19.98 14.09 -0.67
CA ASP A 74 -21.19 13.74 -1.42
C ASP A 74 -22.12 14.94 -1.62
N GLN A 75 -22.40 15.70 -0.56
CA GLN A 75 -23.26 16.90 -0.64
C GLN A 75 -22.72 17.95 -1.60
N HIS A 76 -21.41 18.13 -1.67
CA HIS A 76 -20.77 19.09 -2.56
C HIS A 76 -20.40 18.51 -3.92
N GLN A 77 -20.65 17.21 -4.16
CA GLN A 77 -20.32 16.50 -5.40
C GLN A 77 -18.84 16.68 -5.81
N ILE A 78 -17.95 16.57 -4.82
CA ILE A 78 -16.48 16.64 -4.98
C ILE A 78 -15.82 15.40 -4.43
N SER A 79 -14.59 15.12 -4.88
CA SER A 79 -13.83 14.01 -4.34
C SER A 79 -13.46 14.25 -2.87
N LEU A 80 -13.35 13.17 -2.10
CA LEU A 80 -12.97 13.24 -0.69
C LEU A 80 -11.62 13.93 -0.51
N PHE A 81 -10.65 13.69 -1.42
CA PHE A 81 -9.36 14.38 -1.37
C PHE A 81 -9.50 15.88 -1.62
N SER A 82 -10.30 16.29 -2.60
CA SER A 82 -10.55 17.71 -2.87
C SER A 82 -11.17 18.43 -1.66
N LEU A 83 -12.06 17.77 -0.93
CA LEU A 83 -12.62 18.31 0.31
C LEU A 83 -11.55 18.43 1.40
N VAL A 84 -10.72 17.39 1.59
CA VAL A 84 -9.63 17.39 2.59
C VAL A 84 -8.57 18.44 2.27
N GLU A 85 -8.22 18.62 1.00
CA GLU A 85 -7.30 19.65 0.53
C GLU A 85 -7.78 21.07 0.83
N ASN A 86 -9.10 21.30 0.71
CA ASN A 86 -9.72 22.59 0.93
C ASN A 86 -10.46 22.65 2.28
N ILE A 87 -10.07 21.83 3.23
CA ILE A 87 -10.80 21.63 4.48
C ILE A 87 -11.06 22.92 5.25
N ALA A 88 -10.19 23.93 5.16
CA ALA A 88 -10.36 25.21 5.83
C ALA A 88 -11.65 25.93 5.40
N MET A 89 -12.12 25.71 4.17
CA MET A 89 -13.37 26.30 3.67
C MET A 89 -14.60 25.56 4.21
N TYR A 90 -14.52 24.24 4.37
CA TYR A 90 -15.66 23.40 4.72
C TYR A 90 -15.78 23.14 6.23
N ALA A 91 -14.67 23.18 6.97
CA ALA A 91 -14.63 22.82 8.39
C ALA A 91 -15.68 23.53 9.26
N PRO A 92 -15.95 24.85 9.10
CA PRO A 92 -16.96 25.55 9.91
C PRO A 92 -18.37 25.00 9.70
N THR A 93 -18.74 24.68 8.44
CA THR A 93 -20.10 24.23 8.08
C THR A 93 -20.34 22.77 8.48
N ILE A 94 -19.31 21.93 8.44
CA ILE A 94 -19.42 20.51 8.78
C ILE A 94 -19.05 20.22 10.25
N GLY A 95 -18.76 21.25 11.04
CA GLY A 95 -18.50 21.14 12.47
C GLY A 95 -17.20 20.37 12.78
N ILE A 96 -16.12 20.66 12.06
CA ILE A 96 -14.77 20.19 12.34
C ILE A 96 -14.00 21.30 13.06
N ASN A 97 -13.41 20.98 14.22
CA ASN A 97 -12.63 21.94 15.00
C ASN A 97 -11.28 22.29 14.36
N ALA A 98 -10.69 23.41 14.77
CA ALA A 98 -9.44 23.92 14.21
C ALA A 98 -8.26 22.92 14.32
N GLY A 99 -8.15 22.19 15.43
CA GLY A 99 -7.09 21.19 15.61
C GLY A 99 -7.18 20.03 14.59
N THR A 100 -8.38 19.55 14.34
CA THR A 100 -8.63 18.50 13.33
C THR A 100 -8.45 19.06 11.89
N THR A 101 -8.89 20.29 11.66
CA THR A 101 -8.66 21.00 10.38
C THR A 101 -7.17 21.07 10.05
N THR A 102 -6.34 21.45 11.04
CA THR A 102 -4.88 21.49 10.86
C THR A 102 -4.30 20.11 10.51
N LYS A 103 -4.75 19.04 11.16
CA LYS A 103 -4.29 17.67 10.89
C LYS A 103 -4.65 17.23 9.46
N LEU A 104 -5.86 17.51 9.01
CA LEU A 104 -6.33 17.20 7.66
C LEU A 104 -5.54 17.98 6.60
N ASN A 105 -5.32 19.28 6.83
CA ASN A 105 -4.52 20.12 5.95
C ASN A 105 -3.07 19.62 5.85
N ASN A 106 -2.45 19.26 6.98
CA ASN A 106 -1.09 18.71 7.00
C ASN A 106 -1.00 17.38 6.24
N TYR A 107 -2.03 16.54 6.35
CA TYR A 107 -2.11 15.30 5.58
C TYR A 107 -2.18 15.59 4.08
N ALA A 108 -3.05 16.50 3.62
CA ALA A 108 -3.14 16.87 2.21
C ALA A 108 -1.81 17.44 1.68
N LEU A 109 -1.19 18.35 2.43
CA LEU A 109 0.12 18.92 2.07
C LEU A 109 1.22 17.87 1.96
N MET A 110 1.23 16.89 2.86
CA MET A 110 2.16 15.76 2.82
C MET A 110 1.99 14.94 1.53
N ILE A 111 0.76 14.58 1.16
CA ILE A 111 0.48 13.86 -0.09
C ILE A 111 0.95 14.66 -1.31
N LYS A 112 0.64 15.95 -1.37
CA LYS A 112 1.09 16.84 -2.45
C LYS A 112 2.62 16.93 -2.56
N ARG A 113 3.31 16.97 -1.42
CA ARG A 113 4.77 16.97 -1.41
C ARG A 113 5.34 15.72 -2.10
N PHE A 114 4.81 14.54 -1.77
CA PHE A 114 5.24 13.31 -2.43
C PHE A 114 4.92 13.28 -3.92
N GLN A 115 3.77 13.85 -4.34
CA GLN A 115 3.46 13.98 -5.77
C GLN A 115 4.46 14.86 -6.52
N VAL A 116 4.96 15.91 -5.89
CA VAL A 116 6.03 16.73 -6.47
C VAL A 116 7.31 15.91 -6.62
N MET A 117 7.63 15.06 -5.66
CA MET A 117 8.81 14.18 -5.71
C MET A 117 8.74 13.18 -6.86
N LEU A 118 7.55 12.69 -7.23
CA LEU A 118 7.37 11.77 -8.37
C LEU A 118 7.89 12.32 -9.71
N LYS A 119 8.07 13.65 -9.83
CA LYS A 119 8.56 14.28 -11.07
C LYS A 119 10.07 14.14 -11.26
N SER A 120 10.82 13.80 -10.23
CA SER A 120 12.28 13.83 -10.24
C SER A 120 12.95 12.68 -9.48
N HIS A 121 12.17 11.80 -8.85
CA HIS A 121 12.66 10.69 -8.03
C HIS A 121 12.04 9.38 -8.53
N ASP A 122 12.79 8.29 -8.42
CA ASP A 122 12.27 6.96 -8.71
C ASP A 122 11.31 6.45 -7.61
N VAL A 123 10.67 5.32 -7.88
CA VAL A 123 9.69 4.74 -6.94
C VAL A 123 10.31 4.39 -5.59
N TYR A 124 11.58 3.98 -5.53
CA TYR A 124 12.24 3.63 -4.28
C TYR A 124 12.46 4.85 -3.39
N GLU A 125 13.01 5.94 -3.96
CA GLU A 125 13.24 7.19 -3.25
C GLU A 125 11.96 7.78 -2.68
N VAL A 126 10.89 7.86 -3.49
CA VAL A 126 9.58 8.36 -3.05
C VAL A 126 9.00 7.49 -1.96
N THR A 127 9.05 6.16 -2.10
CA THR A 127 8.48 5.23 -1.11
C THR A 127 9.24 5.26 0.20
N MET A 128 10.56 5.36 0.16
CA MET A 128 11.39 5.49 1.36
C MET A 128 11.09 6.78 2.11
N GLU A 129 11.02 7.91 1.41
CA GLU A 129 10.68 9.20 2.02
C GLU A 129 9.24 9.18 2.59
N MET A 130 8.31 8.58 1.87
CA MET A 130 6.93 8.38 2.32
C MET A 130 6.87 7.55 3.61
N ALA A 131 7.56 6.41 3.66
CA ALA A 131 7.56 5.53 4.84
C ALA A 131 8.17 6.20 6.09
N LYS A 132 9.17 7.08 5.90
CA LYS A 132 9.77 7.90 6.96
C LYS A 132 8.85 9.04 7.40
N THR A 133 8.41 9.87 6.46
CA THR A 133 7.63 11.10 6.74
C THR A 133 6.27 10.79 7.33
N THR A 134 5.61 9.71 6.88
CA THR A 134 4.34 9.25 7.46
C THR A 134 4.49 8.66 8.85
N GLN A 135 5.71 8.40 9.34
CA GLN A 135 6.03 7.69 10.58
C GLN A 135 5.59 6.21 10.58
N LEU A 136 5.32 5.63 9.42
CA LEU A 136 4.85 4.24 9.28
C LEU A 136 5.89 3.26 9.83
N LEU A 137 7.17 3.45 9.47
CA LEU A 137 8.25 2.61 9.97
C LEU A 137 8.42 2.72 11.49
N ASN A 138 8.22 3.92 12.07
CA ASN A 138 8.31 4.10 13.51
C ASN A 138 7.15 3.42 14.23
N ALA A 139 5.92 3.57 13.71
CA ALA A 139 4.74 2.90 14.27
C ALA A 139 4.87 1.36 14.26
N LEU A 140 5.50 0.80 13.20
CA LEU A 140 5.78 -0.64 13.15
C LEU A 140 6.90 -1.07 14.11
N LYS A 141 7.91 -0.23 14.33
CA LYS A 141 9.02 -0.52 15.28
C LYS A 141 8.58 -0.47 16.74
N GLU A 142 7.54 0.30 17.08
CA GLU A 142 7.00 0.38 18.45
C GLU A 142 6.26 -0.90 18.84
N ASP A 143 5.78 -1.70 17.88
CA ASP A 143 5.13 -2.98 18.11
C ASP A 143 6.19 -4.09 18.23
N SER A 144 6.60 -4.40 19.47
CA SER A 144 7.59 -5.44 19.77
C SER A 144 7.02 -6.86 19.87
N THR A 145 5.73 -7.04 19.53
CA THR A 145 5.12 -8.37 19.44
C THR A 145 5.71 -9.16 18.27
N PRO A 146 5.69 -10.52 18.29
CA PRO A 146 6.13 -11.33 17.15
C PRO A 146 5.43 -10.93 15.84
N GLU A 147 4.14 -10.57 15.91
CA GLU A 147 3.36 -10.08 14.78
C GLU A 147 3.86 -8.71 14.32
N GLY A 148 4.18 -7.80 15.24
CA GLY A 148 4.73 -6.48 14.93
C GLY A 148 6.09 -6.57 14.24
N VAL A 149 6.98 -7.41 14.76
CA VAL A 149 8.27 -7.68 14.12
C VAL A 149 8.09 -8.24 12.70
N SER A 150 7.18 -9.21 12.54
CA SER A 150 6.89 -9.76 11.21
C SER A 150 6.34 -8.73 10.23
N ARG A 151 5.49 -7.80 10.69
CA ARG A 151 4.98 -6.69 9.85
C ARG A 151 6.10 -5.74 9.42
N LEU A 152 7.01 -5.41 10.35
CA LEU A 152 8.17 -4.57 10.01
C LEU A 152 9.06 -5.25 8.97
N GLU A 153 9.35 -6.55 9.14
CA GLU A 153 10.10 -7.34 8.17
C GLU A 153 9.42 -7.34 6.79
N ASN A 154 8.10 -7.52 6.75
CA ASN A 154 7.34 -7.49 5.50
C ASN A 154 7.45 -6.13 4.78
N VAL A 155 7.41 -5.02 5.51
CA VAL A 155 7.58 -3.69 4.90
C VAL A 155 9.02 -3.49 4.41
N GLN A 156 10.03 -3.95 5.16
CA GLN A 156 11.42 -3.91 4.70
C GLN A 156 11.61 -4.75 3.44
N GLU A 157 10.97 -5.91 3.37
CA GLU A 157 11.00 -6.79 2.21
C GLU A 157 10.33 -6.13 0.98
N LEU A 158 9.22 -5.39 1.17
CA LEU A 158 8.62 -4.58 0.11
C LEU A 158 9.60 -3.51 -0.39
N LEU A 159 10.24 -2.78 0.51
CA LEU A 159 11.22 -1.74 0.14
C LEU A 159 12.40 -2.31 -0.65
N ASN A 160 12.93 -3.48 -0.24
CA ASN A 160 13.98 -4.18 -0.97
C ASN A 160 13.51 -4.62 -2.38
N SER A 161 12.25 -5.04 -2.51
CA SER A 161 11.67 -5.39 -3.81
C SER A 161 11.54 -4.18 -4.73
N ILE A 162 11.14 -3.03 -4.17
CA ILE A 162 11.05 -1.78 -4.93
C ILE A 162 12.43 -1.38 -5.43
N GLN A 163 13.46 -1.49 -4.58
CA GLN A 163 14.83 -1.22 -4.98
C GLN A 163 15.28 -2.15 -6.11
N GLY A 164 15.06 -3.46 -5.96
CA GLY A 164 15.38 -4.43 -7.01
C GLY A 164 14.62 -4.18 -8.32
N TYR A 165 13.36 -3.73 -8.24
CA TYR A 165 12.59 -3.32 -9.41
C TYR A 165 13.25 -2.13 -10.11
N VAL A 166 13.65 -1.09 -9.38
CA VAL A 166 14.34 0.08 -9.95
C VAL A 166 15.63 -0.33 -10.63
N GLU A 167 16.47 -1.14 -9.97
CA GLU A 167 17.73 -1.64 -10.51
C GLU A 167 17.52 -2.47 -11.79
N GLU A 168 16.48 -3.29 -11.85
CA GLU A 168 16.11 -4.08 -13.03
C GLU A 168 15.64 -3.18 -14.18
N GLN A 169 14.76 -2.21 -13.90
CA GLN A 169 14.26 -1.28 -14.92
C GLN A 169 15.35 -0.37 -15.49
N GLN A 170 16.31 0.06 -14.68
CA GLN A 170 17.46 0.86 -15.13
C GLN A 170 18.41 0.13 -16.08
N GLN A 171 18.37 -1.21 -16.11
CA GLN A 171 19.16 -2.03 -17.03
C GLN A 171 18.49 -2.25 -18.39
N LEU A 172 17.20 -1.93 -18.51
CA LEU A 172 16.41 -2.09 -19.73
C LEU A 172 16.45 -0.80 -20.55
N GLU A 173 16.51 -0.90 -21.87
CA GLU A 173 16.53 0.24 -22.79
C GLU A 173 15.25 1.09 -22.68
N ASP A 174 14.10 0.44 -22.50
CA ASP A 174 12.77 1.07 -22.30
C ASP A 174 12.22 0.80 -20.89
N GLY A 175 13.07 0.75 -19.88
CA GLY A 175 12.65 0.41 -18.52
C GLY A 175 11.85 1.55 -17.86
N ASP A 176 10.83 1.20 -17.11
CA ASP A 176 9.97 2.13 -16.34
C ASP A 176 10.14 1.94 -14.83
N ALA A 177 11.03 2.73 -14.22
CA ALA A 177 11.26 2.78 -12.77
C ALA A 177 10.27 3.71 -12.03
N SER A 178 9.17 4.11 -12.68
CA SER A 178 8.16 4.99 -12.10
C SER A 178 7.28 4.26 -11.07
N LEU A 179 6.60 5.04 -10.23
CA LEU A 179 5.60 4.52 -9.31
C LEU A 179 4.43 3.84 -10.03
N SER A 180 4.01 4.37 -11.19
CA SER A 180 2.93 3.77 -11.99
C SER A 180 3.31 2.39 -12.50
N GLY A 181 4.50 2.24 -13.09
CA GLY A 181 5.00 0.96 -13.57
C GLY A 181 5.13 -0.08 -12.45
N PHE A 182 5.59 0.34 -11.26
CA PHE A 182 5.64 -0.55 -10.11
C PHE A 182 4.24 -1.00 -9.65
N LEU A 183 3.25 -0.09 -9.61
CA LEU A 183 1.88 -0.45 -9.23
C LEU A 183 1.20 -1.38 -10.25
N GLU A 184 1.46 -1.20 -11.54
CA GLU A 184 1.02 -2.14 -12.59
C GLU A 184 1.64 -3.53 -12.38
N ASN A 185 2.92 -3.59 -12.05
CA ASN A 185 3.60 -4.84 -11.72
C ASN A 185 2.97 -5.56 -10.50
N ILE A 186 2.57 -4.80 -9.46
CA ILE A 186 1.83 -5.35 -8.31
C ILE A 186 0.44 -5.84 -8.71
N ALA A 187 -0.29 -5.08 -9.53
CA ALA A 187 -1.64 -5.46 -9.95
C ALA A 187 -1.63 -6.79 -10.70
N LEU A 188 -0.72 -6.96 -11.65
CA LEU A 188 -0.53 -8.23 -12.38
C LEU A 188 -0.20 -9.39 -11.43
N ALA A 189 0.62 -9.13 -10.39
CA ALA A 189 0.95 -10.15 -9.40
C ALA A 189 -0.27 -10.56 -8.55
N THR A 190 -1.12 -9.59 -8.20
CA THR A 190 -2.31 -9.82 -7.36
C THR A 190 -3.42 -10.52 -8.13
N ASP A 191 -3.59 -10.19 -9.41
CA ASP A 191 -4.59 -10.84 -10.28
C ASP A 191 -4.26 -12.31 -10.50
N ALA A 192 -2.98 -12.63 -10.71
CA ALA A 192 -2.52 -14.02 -10.79
C ALA A 192 -2.78 -14.83 -9.51
N ASP A 193 -2.78 -14.16 -8.34
CA ASP A 193 -3.13 -14.80 -7.06
C ASP A 193 -4.64 -15.06 -6.91
N ASN A 194 -5.50 -14.28 -7.57
CA ASN A 194 -6.96 -14.31 -7.42
C ASN A 194 -7.68 -15.18 -8.47
N GLU A 195 -7.01 -15.61 -9.54
CA GLU A 195 -7.59 -16.52 -10.51
C GLU A 195 -7.90 -17.87 -9.88
N GLU A 196 -9.19 -18.10 -9.61
CA GLU A 196 -9.74 -19.36 -9.10
C GLU A 196 -9.75 -20.43 -10.20
N GLU A 197 -9.43 -21.70 -9.81
CA GLU A 197 -9.69 -22.92 -10.58
C GLU A 197 -8.81 -23.26 -11.79
N ASP A 198 -7.51 -22.97 -11.79
CA ASP A 198 -6.60 -23.71 -12.63
C ASP A 198 -5.81 -24.74 -11.80
N ASP A 199 -6.01 -26.03 -12.07
CA ASP A 199 -5.29 -27.14 -11.40
C ASP A 199 -3.78 -27.16 -11.73
N ASN A 200 -3.33 -26.30 -12.63
CA ASN A 200 -1.94 -26.24 -13.11
C ASN A 200 -1.10 -25.18 -12.38
N LYS A 201 -1.39 -24.92 -11.09
CA LYS A 201 -0.67 -23.97 -10.25
C LYS A 201 0.26 -24.64 -9.25
N VAL A 202 1.42 -24.05 -9.02
CA VAL A 202 2.34 -24.50 -7.93
C VAL A 202 1.73 -24.12 -6.58
N ASN A 203 1.53 -25.10 -5.71
CA ASN A 203 1.00 -24.89 -4.38
C ASN A 203 2.13 -24.56 -3.39
N LEU A 204 2.12 -23.34 -2.86
CA LEU A 204 3.00 -22.91 -1.77
C LEU A 204 2.28 -23.08 -0.44
N MET A 205 2.81 -23.88 0.46
CA MET A 205 2.22 -24.10 1.78
C MET A 205 3.29 -24.36 2.83
N THR A 206 2.93 -24.18 4.10
CA THR A 206 3.81 -24.57 5.20
C THR A 206 3.85 -26.08 5.35
N VAL A 207 4.96 -26.60 5.89
CA VAL A 207 5.12 -28.05 6.20
C VAL A 207 3.98 -28.57 7.07
N HIS A 208 3.44 -27.72 7.98
CA HIS A 208 2.30 -28.10 8.83
C HIS A 208 1.00 -28.30 8.03
N LEU A 209 0.76 -27.48 7.02
CA LEU A 209 -0.40 -27.60 6.15
C LEU A 209 -0.26 -28.75 5.15
N ALA A 210 0.96 -29.04 4.72
CA ALA A 210 1.24 -30.15 3.82
C ALA A 210 1.10 -31.54 4.51
N LYS A 211 1.10 -31.58 5.84
CA LYS A 211 1.02 -32.85 6.59
C LYS A 211 -0.36 -33.51 6.39
N GLY A 212 -0.35 -34.65 5.73
CA GLY A 212 -1.56 -35.44 5.44
C GLY A 212 -2.22 -35.12 4.11
N LEU A 213 -1.64 -34.25 3.29
CA LEU A 213 -2.08 -34.00 1.92
C LEU A 213 -1.29 -34.91 0.97
N GLU A 214 -2.00 -35.51 0.03
CA GLU A 214 -1.41 -36.28 -1.09
C GLU A 214 -1.58 -35.46 -2.35
N PHE A 215 -0.49 -35.24 -3.09
CA PHE A 215 -0.51 -34.54 -4.36
C PHE A 215 -0.26 -35.54 -5.48
N PRO A 216 -0.99 -35.48 -6.60
CA PRO A 216 -0.68 -36.27 -7.77
C PRO A 216 0.72 -35.88 -8.29
N ILE A 217 1.51 -36.87 -8.66
CA ILE A 217 2.84 -36.73 -9.25
C ILE A 217 2.69 -36.47 -10.74
#